data_bfd63fcbb724344e8d349cf56e0c0f3d
#
_entry.id   bfd63fcbb724344e8d349cf56e0c0f3d
#
_cell.length_a   1.000
_cell.length_b   1.000
_cell.length_c   1.000
_cell.angle_alpha   90.00
_cell.angle_beta   90.00
_cell.angle_gamma   90.00
#
_symmetry.space_group_name_H-M   'P 1'
#
loop_
_entity.id
_entity.type
_entity.pdbx_description
1 polymer ?
#
loop_
_entity_poly.entity_id
_entity_poly.type
_entity_poly.pdbx_seq_one_letter_code
_entity_poly.pdbx_strand_id
1 'polypeptide(L)'
;MSRASLDDFKRPWSERHLYDRLSGEGYYRNAFDREAACRLLLDPSDPTADGLVALCSIDPLTQIDHSAVKSAMPANGVLIVDGVFAYRPEINSYWDLRIWVEIDAELSVRRGIERDAEMSGSAEKAEALHRDRYLVGELLYIDEVDPRSFVEVIVDNTDFRAPRILRPAD
;
A
#
# COMPACT_ATOMS: atom_id res chain seq x y z
N MET A 1 11.67 -12.15 -10.38
CA MET A 1 10.50 -11.36 -9.98
C MET A 1 10.57 -11.19 -8.48
N SER A 2 10.47 -9.95 -8.00
CA SER A 2 10.47 -9.59 -6.58
C SER A 2 9.14 -8.96 -6.21
N ARG A 3 8.74 -9.05 -4.93
CA ARG A 3 7.52 -8.43 -4.42
C ARG A 3 7.85 -7.63 -3.17
N ALA A 4 7.24 -6.47 -3.04
CA ALA A 4 7.27 -5.63 -1.84
C ALA A 4 5.87 -5.08 -1.55
N SER A 5 5.63 -4.65 -0.33
CA SER A 5 4.40 -3.96 0.06
C SER A 5 4.74 -2.58 0.62
N LEU A 6 3.99 -1.56 0.22
CA LEU A 6 4.10 -0.23 0.84
C LEU A 6 3.64 -0.26 2.31
N ASP A 7 2.89 -1.26 2.72
CA ASP A 7 2.51 -1.44 4.13
C ASP A 7 3.71 -1.73 5.05
N ASP A 8 4.83 -2.18 4.49
CA ASP A 8 6.10 -2.39 5.20
C ASP A 8 6.95 -1.10 5.31
N PHE A 9 6.46 0.04 4.78
CA PHE A 9 7.09 1.36 4.85
C PHE A 9 6.21 2.33 5.64
N LYS A 10 5.93 1.99 6.89
CA LYS A 10 5.17 2.86 7.80
C LYS A 10 6.10 3.71 8.65
N ARG A 11 5.66 4.94 8.95
CA ARG A 11 6.34 5.76 9.95
C ARG A 11 6.27 5.07 11.32
N PRO A 12 7.32 5.19 12.15
CA PRO A 12 7.26 4.72 13.53
C PRO A 12 6.10 5.39 14.29
N TRP A 13 5.53 4.70 15.26
CA TRP A 13 4.40 5.25 16.02
C TRP A 13 4.70 6.59 16.71
N SER A 14 5.95 6.79 17.14
CA SER A 14 6.43 8.04 17.74
C SER A 14 6.36 9.24 16.79
N GLU A 15 6.34 9.03 15.47
CA GLU A 15 6.31 10.07 14.45
C GLU A 15 4.91 10.31 13.85
N ARG A 16 3.92 9.51 14.26
CA ARG A 16 2.53 9.63 13.78
C ARG A 16 1.70 10.57 14.66
N HIS A 17 2.18 11.78 14.90
CA HIS A 17 1.58 12.75 15.83
C HIS A 17 0.97 13.98 15.15
N LEU A 18 1.11 14.13 13.82
CA LEU A 18 0.57 15.27 13.08
C LEU A 18 -0.96 15.23 12.96
N TYR A 19 -1.54 14.04 13.05
CA TYR A 19 -2.97 13.78 13.00
C TYR A 19 -3.34 12.77 14.09
N ASP A 20 -4.64 12.65 14.40
CA ASP A 20 -5.09 11.53 15.20
C ASP A 20 -4.71 10.21 14.49
N ARG A 21 -3.87 9.42 15.14
CA ARG A 21 -3.35 8.16 14.62
C ARG A 21 -4.44 7.16 14.26
N LEU A 22 -5.59 7.22 14.94
CA LEU A 22 -6.72 6.31 14.74
C LEU A 22 -7.69 6.81 13.65
N SER A 23 -7.57 8.06 13.21
CA SER A 23 -8.42 8.61 12.15
C SER A 23 -8.04 8.13 10.76
N GLY A 24 -9.01 8.19 9.83
CA GLY A 24 -8.76 7.95 8.41
C GLY A 24 -7.81 8.97 7.79
N GLU A 25 -7.89 10.24 8.20
CA GLU A 25 -6.97 11.27 7.75
C GLU A 25 -5.54 10.99 8.21
N GLY A 26 -5.34 10.62 9.48
CA GLY A 26 -4.04 10.21 10.00
C GLY A 26 -3.48 8.98 9.30
N TYR A 27 -4.34 8.03 8.92
CA TYR A 27 -3.96 6.87 8.12
C TYR A 27 -3.46 7.28 6.74
N TYR A 28 -4.21 8.10 6.02
CA TYR A 28 -3.86 8.54 4.68
C TYR A 28 -2.65 9.47 4.65
N ARG A 29 -2.61 10.50 5.52
CA ARG A 29 -1.62 11.58 5.45
C ARG A 29 -0.32 11.30 6.19
N ASN A 30 -0.36 10.50 7.25
CA ASN A 30 0.79 10.39 8.18
C ASN A 30 1.19 8.96 8.57
N ALA A 31 0.49 7.91 8.10
CA ALA A 31 0.86 6.55 8.47
C ALA A 31 2.04 5.98 7.67
N PHE A 32 2.23 6.43 6.43
CA PHE A 32 3.21 5.88 5.50
C PHE A 32 4.44 6.78 5.37
N ASP A 33 5.61 6.17 5.34
CA ASP A 33 6.90 6.82 5.11
C ASP A 33 7.31 6.64 3.63
N ARG A 34 6.81 7.56 2.81
CA ARG A 34 7.10 7.54 1.36
C ARG A 34 8.57 7.85 1.06
N GLU A 35 9.21 8.68 1.87
CA GLU A 35 10.63 8.97 1.72
C GLU A 35 11.48 7.73 1.98
N ALA A 36 11.13 6.94 3.02
CA ALA A 36 11.76 5.66 3.25
C ALA A 36 11.50 4.67 2.11
N ALA A 37 10.27 4.60 1.58
CA ALA A 37 9.95 3.74 0.43
C ALA A 37 10.78 4.13 -0.81
N CYS A 38 10.89 5.42 -1.13
CA CYS A 38 11.75 5.87 -2.23
C CYS A 38 13.20 5.47 -1.97
N ARG A 39 13.79 5.91 -0.89
CA ARG A 39 15.22 5.73 -0.58
C ARG A 39 15.65 4.27 -0.42
N LEU A 40 14.78 3.42 0.13
CA LEU A 40 15.14 2.05 0.51
C LEU A 40 14.70 1.00 -0.52
N LEU A 41 13.66 1.27 -1.29
CA LEU A 41 13.08 0.32 -2.24
C LEU A 41 13.14 0.83 -3.68
N LEU A 42 12.57 2.01 -3.96
CA LEU A 42 12.32 2.45 -5.33
C LEU A 42 13.57 2.98 -6.02
N ASP A 43 14.32 3.89 -5.39
CA ASP A 43 15.58 4.41 -5.95
C ASP A 43 16.61 3.31 -6.20
N PRO A 44 16.87 2.37 -5.24
CA PRO A 44 17.81 1.28 -5.48
C PRO A 44 17.32 0.24 -6.50
N SER A 45 16.03 0.20 -6.84
CA SER A 45 15.50 -0.69 -7.86
C SER A 45 15.62 -0.15 -9.28
N ASP A 46 16.01 1.12 -9.46
CA ASP A 46 16.32 1.69 -10.77
C ASP A 46 17.42 0.88 -11.46
N PRO A 47 17.30 0.62 -12.79
CA PRO A 47 18.28 -0.16 -13.54
C PRO A 47 19.72 0.40 -13.49
N THR A 48 19.89 1.68 -13.15
CA THR A 48 21.22 2.33 -13.04
C THR A 48 21.79 2.29 -11.62
N ALA A 49 21.00 1.84 -10.63
CA ALA A 49 21.39 1.74 -9.23
C ALA A 49 22.08 0.41 -8.90
N ASP A 50 22.42 0.19 -7.63
CA ASP A 50 23.13 -1.03 -7.18
C ASP A 50 22.22 -2.26 -7.02
N GLY A 51 20.91 -2.07 -7.10
CA GLY A 51 19.93 -3.13 -6.97
C GLY A 51 19.79 -3.71 -5.54
N LEU A 52 20.34 -3.05 -4.51
CA LEU A 52 20.26 -3.48 -3.11
C LEU A 52 19.10 -2.81 -2.38
N VAL A 53 17.94 -3.43 -2.38
CA VAL A 53 16.71 -2.92 -1.80
C VAL A 53 16.48 -3.41 -0.37
N ALA A 54 15.84 -2.59 0.49
CA ALA A 54 15.19 -3.09 1.68
C ALA A 54 13.69 -3.28 1.38
N LEU A 55 13.14 -4.40 1.80
CA LEU A 55 11.73 -4.74 1.57
C LEU A 55 10.81 -4.26 2.72
N CYS A 56 11.40 -3.79 3.80
CA CYS A 56 10.72 -3.21 4.96
C CYS A 56 11.58 -2.11 5.55
N SER A 57 10.97 -1.02 6.01
CA SER A 57 11.66 0.00 6.81
C SER A 57 11.49 -0.27 8.30
N ILE A 58 10.28 -0.11 8.80
CA ILE A 58 9.90 -0.36 10.19
C ILE A 58 8.75 -1.36 10.18
N ASP A 59 8.92 -2.48 10.86
CA ASP A 59 7.84 -3.46 11.03
C ASP A 59 6.63 -2.78 11.71
N PRO A 60 5.44 -2.81 11.10
CA PRO A 60 4.30 -2.05 11.57
C PRO A 60 3.73 -2.54 12.91
N LEU A 61 4.02 -3.77 13.31
CA LEU A 61 3.53 -4.40 14.54
C LEU A 61 4.55 -4.34 15.67
N THR A 62 5.80 -4.69 15.38
CA THR A 62 6.88 -4.78 16.39
C THR A 62 7.66 -3.49 16.54
N GLN A 63 7.57 -2.58 15.57
CA GLN A 63 8.35 -1.35 15.47
C GLN A 63 9.86 -1.57 15.36
N ILE A 64 10.30 -2.76 14.97
CA ILE A 64 11.70 -3.07 14.72
C ILE A 64 12.12 -2.46 13.38
N ASP A 65 13.26 -1.80 13.37
CA ASP A 65 13.89 -1.23 12.17
C ASP A 65 14.58 -2.34 11.36
N HIS A 66 14.13 -2.52 10.11
CA HIS A 66 14.67 -3.46 9.13
C HIS A 66 15.38 -2.75 7.97
N SER A 67 15.55 -1.44 8.00
CA SER A 67 16.10 -0.65 6.88
C SER A 67 17.50 -1.06 6.45
N ALA A 68 18.28 -1.67 7.36
CA ALA A 68 19.61 -2.20 7.07
C ALA A 68 19.60 -3.60 6.43
N VAL A 69 18.47 -4.30 6.43
CA VAL A 69 18.36 -5.64 5.83
C VAL A 69 18.14 -5.50 4.33
N LYS A 70 19.16 -5.82 3.54
CA LYS A 70 19.16 -5.65 2.09
C LYS A 70 19.00 -6.97 1.36
N SER A 71 18.27 -6.89 0.25
CA SER A 71 18.07 -7.98 -0.73
C SER A 71 18.49 -7.50 -2.11
N ALA A 72 19.18 -8.36 -2.87
CA ALA A 72 19.54 -8.02 -4.24
C ALA A 72 18.35 -8.22 -5.18
N MET A 73 18.08 -7.21 -6.00
CA MET A 73 17.14 -7.29 -7.11
C MET A 73 17.81 -8.02 -8.28
N PRO A 74 17.12 -8.93 -8.96
CA PRO A 74 17.66 -9.53 -10.18
C PRO A 74 17.85 -8.46 -11.27
N ALA A 75 18.98 -8.45 -11.93
CA ALA A 75 19.17 -7.65 -13.14
C ALA A 75 18.09 -8.03 -14.17
N ASN A 76 17.44 -7.10 -14.79
CA ASN A 76 16.28 -7.31 -15.68
C ASN A 76 15.07 -7.99 -14.96
N GLY A 77 14.97 -7.83 -13.66
CA GLY A 77 13.84 -8.34 -12.87
C GLY A 77 12.61 -7.44 -12.97
N VAL A 78 11.48 -8.00 -12.52
CA VAL A 78 10.24 -7.23 -12.28
C VAL A 78 10.06 -7.12 -10.78
N LEU A 79 9.83 -5.90 -10.30
CA LEU A 79 9.40 -5.60 -8.95
C LEU A 79 7.88 -5.34 -8.95
N ILE A 80 7.12 -6.15 -8.22
CA ILE A 80 5.70 -5.91 -7.99
C ILE A 80 5.56 -5.29 -6.61
N VAL A 81 4.94 -4.11 -6.57
CA VAL A 81 4.67 -3.39 -5.32
C VAL A 81 3.17 -3.26 -5.12
N ASP A 82 2.67 -3.72 -4.00
CA ASP A 82 1.29 -3.53 -3.59
C ASP A 82 1.19 -2.48 -2.47
N GLY A 83 0.05 -1.78 -2.42
CA GLY A 83 -0.22 -0.81 -1.35
C GLY A 83 -1.42 0.08 -1.64
N VAL A 84 -2.11 0.51 -0.60
CA VAL A 84 -3.38 1.25 -0.72
C VAL A 84 -3.22 2.65 -1.32
N PHE A 85 -2.09 3.33 -1.15
CA PHE A 85 -1.84 4.70 -1.61
C PHE A 85 -0.69 4.77 -2.62
N ALA A 86 -0.55 3.74 -3.44
CA ALA A 86 0.59 3.53 -4.35
C ALA A 86 0.74 4.60 -5.44
N TYR A 87 -0.32 5.33 -5.78
CA TYR A 87 -0.29 6.31 -6.87
C TYR A 87 -0.33 7.76 -6.39
N ARG A 88 0.08 8.00 -5.15
CA ARG A 88 0.27 9.36 -4.70
C ARG A 88 1.35 10.06 -5.53
N PRO A 89 1.21 11.39 -5.77
CA PRO A 89 2.12 12.14 -6.65
C PRO A 89 3.61 11.95 -6.31
N GLU A 90 3.93 11.75 -5.02
CA GLU A 90 5.31 11.63 -4.55
C GLU A 90 6.03 10.36 -5.05
N ILE A 91 5.26 9.31 -5.38
CA ILE A 91 5.82 8.02 -5.80
C ILE A 91 5.27 7.53 -7.15
N ASN A 92 4.29 8.25 -7.73
CA ASN A 92 3.62 7.79 -8.95
C ASN A 92 4.54 7.68 -10.17
N SER A 93 5.62 8.48 -10.22
CA SER A 93 6.58 8.45 -11.33
C SER A 93 7.51 7.24 -11.37
N TYR A 94 7.52 6.42 -10.30
CA TYR A 94 8.35 5.21 -10.26
C TYR A 94 7.71 4.01 -10.99
N TRP A 95 6.40 4.06 -11.29
CA TRP A 95 5.69 2.91 -11.82
C TRP A 95 5.72 2.87 -13.35
N ASP A 96 6.28 1.81 -13.92
CA ASP A 96 6.22 1.51 -15.36
C ASP A 96 4.82 1.04 -15.78
N LEU A 97 4.10 0.36 -14.87
CA LEU A 97 2.74 -0.13 -15.07
C LEU A 97 1.92 0.03 -13.80
N ARG A 98 0.70 0.56 -13.93
CA ARG A 98 -0.24 0.78 -12.81
C ARG A 98 -1.45 -0.11 -12.99
N ILE A 99 -1.75 -0.89 -11.95
CA ILE A 99 -2.88 -1.81 -11.91
C ILE A 99 -3.80 -1.39 -10.77
N TRP A 100 -5.02 -0.98 -11.09
CA TRP A 100 -6.06 -0.73 -10.10
C TRP A 100 -6.89 -1.99 -9.86
N VAL A 101 -6.99 -2.42 -8.61
CA VAL A 101 -7.87 -3.53 -8.20
C VAL A 101 -9.20 -2.96 -7.76
N GLU A 102 -10.19 -3.07 -8.62
CA GLU A 102 -11.54 -2.57 -8.39
C GLU A 102 -12.33 -3.55 -7.51
N ILE A 103 -12.95 -3.01 -6.48
CA ILE A 103 -13.84 -3.75 -5.58
C ILE A 103 -14.85 -2.78 -4.97
N ASP A 104 -16.08 -3.24 -4.75
CA ASP A 104 -17.07 -2.49 -3.98
C ASP A 104 -16.60 -2.24 -2.55
N ALA A 105 -16.78 -1.01 -2.05
CA ALA A 105 -16.28 -0.58 -0.75
C ALA A 105 -16.83 -1.42 0.41
N GLU A 106 -18.12 -1.75 0.40
CA GLU A 106 -18.72 -2.58 1.45
C GLU A 106 -18.23 -4.04 1.38
N LEU A 107 -17.96 -4.55 0.18
CA LEU A 107 -17.34 -5.86 0.02
C LEU A 107 -15.89 -5.86 0.51
N SER A 108 -15.12 -4.80 0.25
CA SER A 108 -13.77 -4.61 0.78
C SER A 108 -13.76 -4.60 2.30
N VAL A 109 -14.63 -3.79 2.91
CA VAL A 109 -14.79 -3.72 4.38
C VAL A 109 -15.13 -5.08 4.97
N ARG A 110 -16.13 -5.81 4.41
CA ARG A 110 -16.49 -7.15 4.90
C ARG A 110 -15.32 -8.13 4.87
N ARG A 111 -14.58 -8.17 3.73
CA ARG A 111 -13.40 -9.03 3.61
C ARG A 111 -12.30 -8.64 4.60
N GLY A 112 -12.13 -7.35 4.84
CA GLY A 112 -11.19 -6.85 5.83
C GLY A 112 -11.57 -7.26 7.25
N ILE A 113 -12.84 -7.14 7.62
CA ILE A 113 -13.36 -7.58 8.94
C ILE A 113 -13.12 -9.08 9.14
N GLU A 114 -13.50 -9.90 8.14
CA GLU A 114 -13.31 -11.36 8.21
C GLU A 114 -11.83 -11.75 8.38
N ARG A 115 -10.93 -11.06 7.66
CA ARG A 115 -9.48 -11.30 7.73
C ARG A 115 -8.87 -10.89 9.08
N ASP A 116 -9.28 -9.73 9.61
CA ASP A 116 -8.58 -9.05 10.69
C ASP A 116 -9.27 -9.22 12.06
N ALA A 117 -10.41 -9.91 12.16
CA ALA A 117 -11.19 -10.09 13.39
C ALA A 117 -10.37 -10.72 14.53
N GLU A 118 -9.59 -11.76 14.24
CA GLU A 118 -8.75 -12.43 15.23
C GLU A 118 -7.62 -11.51 15.72
N MET A 119 -6.91 -10.86 14.79
CA MET A 119 -5.80 -9.95 15.10
C MET A 119 -6.28 -8.71 15.86
N SER A 120 -7.46 -8.19 15.55
CA SER A 120 -8.09 -7.06 16.23
C SER A 120 -8.68 -7.40 17.59
N GLY A 121 -8.82 -8.69 17.88
CA GLY A 121 -9.38 -9.22 19.12
C GLY A 121 -10.91 -9.36 19.13
N SER A 122 -11.62 -8.80 18.15
CA SER A 122 -13.05 -9.05 17.88
C SER A 122 -13.47 -8.51 16.52
N ALA A 123 -14.61 -8.99 15.99
CA ALA A 123 -15.19 -8.50 14.75
C ALA A 123 -15.62 -7.02 14.85
N GLU A 124 -16.16 -6.59 15.98
CA GLU A 124 -16.58 -5.20 16.20
C GLU A 124 -15.38 -4.23 16.15
N LYS A 125 -14.23 -4.62 16.72
CA LYS A 125 -13.01 -3.82 16.66
C LYS A 125 -12.44 -3.77 15.23
N ALA A 126 -12.47 -4.90 14.52
CA ALA A 126 -12.09 -4.94 13.11
C ALA A 126 -13.02 -4.07 12.26
N GLU A 127 -14.34 -4.12 12.51
CA GLU A 127 -15.32 -3.28 11.79
C GLU A 127 -15.05 -1.78 12.02
N ALA A 128 -14.87 -1.35 13.25
CA ALA A 128 -14.52 0.03 13.55
C ALA A 128 -13.22 0.46 12.85
N LEU A 129 -12.18 -0.39 12.87
CA LEU A 129 -10.93 -0.12 12.19
C LEU A 129 -11.09 0.03 10.68
N HIS A 130 -11.86 -0.86 10.05
CA HIS A 130 -12.09 -0.83 8.61
C HIS A 130 -13.01 0.32 8.19
N ARG A 131 -14.10 0.60 8.92
CA ARG A 131 -15.06 1.65 8.55
C ARG A 131 -14.56 3.06 8.88
N ASP A 132 -14.04 3.26 10.10
CA ASP A 132 -13.76 4.60 10.63
C ASP A 132 -12.35 5.08 10.26
N ARG A 133 -11.48 4.16 9.87
CA ARG A 133 -10.09 4.48 9.56
C ARG A 133 -9.68 4.13 8.13
N TYR A 134 -9.74 2.85 7.74
CA TYR A 134 -9.21 2.44 6.44
C TYR A 134 -10.06 2.96 5.28
N LEU A 135 -11.37 2.73 5.32
CA LEU A 135 -12.29 3.21 4.28
C LEU A 135 -12.26 4.74 4.17
N VAL A 136 -12.24 5.46 5.30
CA VAL A 136 -12.15 6.94 5.27
C VAL A 136 -10.86 7.40 4.61
N GLY A 137 -9.72 6.77 4.93
CA GLY A 137 -8.43 7.10 4.29
C GLY A 137 -8.40 6.76 2.81
N GLU A 138 -9.01 5.64 2.40
CA GLU A 138 -9.13 5.24 1.00
C GLU A 138 -10.01 6.21 0.20
N LEU A 139 -11.14 6.65 0.77
CA LEU A 139 -12.03 7.62 0.12
C LEU A 139 -11.34 8.98 -0.05
N LEU A 140 -10.57 9.46 0.94
CA LEU A 140 -9.77 10.67 0.81
C LEU A 140 -8.73 10.53 -0.32
N TYR A 141 -8.07 9.38 -0.41
CA TYR A 141 -7.12 9.11 -1.48
C TYR A 141 -7.77 9.07 -2.86
N ILE A 142 -8.91 8.41 -3.00
CA ILE A 142 -9.65 8.33 -4.27
C ILE A 142 -10.10 9.72 -4.71
N ASP A 143 -10.61 10.54 -3.78
CA ASP A 143 -11.06 11.90 -4.06
C ASP A 143 -9.91 12.82 -4.49
N GLU A 144 -8.76 12.74 -3.82
CA GLU A 144 -7.61 13.61 -4.09
C GLU A 144 -6.77 13.19 -5.30
N VAL A 145 -6.66 11.90 -5.59
CA VAL A 145 -5.73 11.36 -6.58
C VAL A 145 -6.44 10.87 -7.84
N ASP A 146 -7.68 10.43 -7.72
CA ASP A 146 -8.45 9.79 -8.80
C ASP A 146 -7.63 8.72 -9.58
N PRO A 147 -7.08 7.71 -8.91
CA PRO A 147 -6.16 6.75 -9.53
C PRO A 147 -6.78 6.01 -10.70
N ARG A 148 -8.09 5.77 -10.66
CA ARG A 148 -8.82 5.05 -11.70
C ARG A 148 -8.79 5.76 -13.05
N SER A 149 -8.60 7.09 -13.07
CA SER A 149 -8.57 7.90 -14.31
C SER A 149 -7.33 7.66 -15.16
N PHE A 150 -6.19 7.32 -14.55
CA PHE A 150 -4.89 7.27 -15.23
C PHE A 150 -4.15 5.93 -15.17
N VAL A 151 -4.64 4.93 -14.43
CA VAL A 151 -3.99 3.61 -14.42
C VAL A 151 -4.17 2.90 -15.77
N GLU A 152 -3.18 2.12 -16.17
CA GLU A 152 -3.20 1.40 -17.43
C GLU A 152 -4.13 0.17 -17.39
N VAL A 153 -4.20 -0.51 -16.25
CA VAL A 153 -5.00 -1.73 -16.08
C VAL A 153 -6.01 -1.57 -14.95
N ILE A 154 -7.25 -2.02 -15.18
CA ILE A 154 -8.26 -2.16 -14.12
C ILE A 154 -8.70 -3.62 -14.06
N VAL A 155 -8.63 -4.20 -12.86
CA VAL A 155 -9.05 -5.57 -12.58
C VAL A 155 -10.24 -5.55 -11.63
N ASP A 156 -11.38 -6.06 -12.07
CA ASP A 156 -12.52 -6.35 -11.19
C ASP A 156 -12.19 -7.56 -10.30
N ASN A 157 -12.13 -7.33 -9.00
CA ASN A 157 -11.86 -8.34 -7.97
C ASN A 157 -13.10 -8.65 -7.11
N THR A 158 -14.29 -8.38 -7.63
CA THR A 158 -15.56 -8.71 -6.95
C THR A 158 -15.64 -10.19 -6.64
N ASP A 159 -15.28 -11.05 -7.62
CA ASP A 159 -15.03 -12.47 -7.36
C ASP A 159 -13.51 -12.74 -7.43
N PHE A 160 -12.84 -12.87 -6.27
CA PHE A 160 -11.40 -13.11 -6.21
C PHE A 160 -10.97 -14.47 -6.80
N ARG A 161 -11.90 -15.40 -7.03
CA ARG A 161 -11.64 -16.68 -7.70
C ARG A 161 -11.73 -16.59 -9.23
N ALA A 162 -12.36 -15.52 -9.73
CA ALA A 162 -12.54 -15.27 -11.15
C ALA A 162 -12.39 -13.76 -11.46
N PRO A 163 -11.21 -13.15 -11.17
CA PRO A 163 -10.98 -11.74 -11.45
C PRO A 163 -11.07 -11.47 -12.96
N ARG A 164 -11.52 -10.27 -13.34
CA ARG A 164 -11.70 -9.88 -14.75
C ARG A 164 -10.94 -8.59 -15.04
N ILE A 165 -10.31 -8.53 -16.20
CA ILE A 165 -9.74 -7.28 -16.69
C ILE A 165 -10.86 -6.44 -17.30
N LEU A 166 -11.09 -5.26 -16.72
CA LEU A 166 -12.06 -4.26 -17.21
C LEU A 166 -11.42 -3.30 -18.20
N ARG A 167 -10.17 -2.90 -17.95
CA ARG A 167 -9.34 -2.09 -18.85
C ARG A 167 -7.98 -2.75 -18.96
N PRO A 168 -7.59 -3.29 -20.14
CA PRO A 168 -6.25 -3.79 -20.37
C PRO A 168 -5.26 -2.63 -20.57
N ALA A 169 -3.96 -2.90 -20.43
CA ALA A 169 -2.93 -2.01 -20.93
C ALA A 169 -2.97 -1.98 -22.48
N ASP A 170 -2.68 -0.81 -23.06
CA ASP A 170 -2.53 -0.63 -24.52
C ASP A 170 -1.26 -1.32 -25.05
#